data_ce4ddf4c14e278af31c8a4a78917d807
#
_entry.id   ce4ddf4c14e278af31c8a4a78917d807
#
_cell.length_a   1.000
_cell.length_b   1.000
_cell.length_c   1.000
_cell.angle_alpha   90.00
_cell.angle_beta   90.00
_cell.angle_gamma   90.00
#
_symmetry.space_group_name_H-M   'P 1'
#
loop_
_entity.id
_entity.type
_entity.pdbx_description
1 polymer ?
#
loop_
_entity_poly.entity_id
_entity_poly.type
_entity_poly.pdbx_seq_one_letter_code
_entity_poly.pdbx_strand_id
1 'polypeptide(L)'
;MYCRVVHVKAVSEIQLKMITSYIETTMMPRNLSAGQISGEVFEKSPTEIFTVSKFYDKETANKIMGLMKDEIREIAKGCKMSLLEGPRIIEGKSLND
;
A
#
# COMPACT_ATOMS: atom_id res chain seq x y z
N MET A 1 -7.36 4.55 14.15
CA MET A 1 -7.02 4.41 12.72
C MET A 1 -5.51 4.49 12.53
N TYR A 2 -4.96 3.56 11.81
CA TYR A 2 -3.54 3.48 11.51
C TYR A 2 -3.32 3.53 10.00
N CYS A 3 -2.30 4.26 9.54
CA CYS A 3 -2.05 4.44 8.11
C CYS A 3 -0.63 4.01 7.76
N ARG A 4 -0.48 3.34 6.61
CA ARG A 4 0.80 3.05 5.98
C ARG A 4 0.82 3.62 4.57
N VAL A 5 1.90 4.33 4.26
CA VAL A 5 2.16 4.85 2.92
C VAL A 5 3.44 4.21 2.42
N VAL A 6 3.36 3.52 1.28
CA VAL A 6 4.52 2.87 0.68
C VAL A 6 4.80 3.53 -0.67
N HIS A 7 6.01 4.06 -0.81
CA HIS A 7 6.49 4.58 -2.09
C HIS A 7 7.28 3.49 -2.80
N VAL A 8 6.96 3.27 -4.07
CA VAL A 8 7.62 2.26 -4.91
C VAL A 8 8.18 2.95 -6.15
N LYS A 9 9.49 2.81 -6.36
CA LYS A 9 10.16 3.28 -7.57
C LYS A 9 10.64 2.08 -8.36
N ALA A 10 10.00 1.84 -9.52
CA ALA A 10 10.32 0.75 -10.40
C ALA A 10 11.47 1.11 -11.33
N VAL A 11 12.08 0.10 -11.95
CA VAL A 11 13.18 0.32 -12.92
C VAL A 11 12.66 0.65 -14.31
N SER A 12 11.38 0.41 -14.59
CA SER A 12 10.75 0.68 -15.88
C SER A 12 9.24 0.86 -15.75
N GLU A 13 8.62 1.45 -16.78
CA GLU A 13 7.17 1.58 -16.83
C GLU A 13 6.48 0.21 -16.89
N ILE A 14 7.05 -0.74 -17.61
CA ILE A 14 6.50 -2.09 -17.72
C ILE A 14 6.51 -2.76 -16.35
N GLN A 15 7.60 -2.66 -15.60
CA GLN A 15 7.68 -3.22 -14.26
C GLN A 15 6.61 -2.61 -13.35
N LEU A 16 6.43 -1.28 -13.42
CA LEU A 16 5.43 -0.63 -12.59
C LEU A 16 4.02 -1.10 -12.94
N LYS A 17 3.71 -1.28 -14.22
CA LYS A 17 2.41 -1.81 -14.65
C LYS A 17 2.17 -3.22 -14.12
N MET A 18 3.19 -4.05 -14.11
CA MET A 18 3.09 -5.41 -13.54
C MET A 18 2.83 -5.34 -12.04
N ILE A 19 3.53 -4.48 -11.32
CA ILE A 19 3.35 -4.30 -9.88
C ILE A 19 1.95 -3.79 -9.56
N THR A 20 1.48 -2.76 -10.26
CA THR A 20 0.14 -2.19 -10.03
C THR A 20 -0.96 -3.18 -10.35
N SER A 21 -0.82 -3.96 -11.41
CA SER A 21 -1.77 -5.00 -11.76
C SER A 21 -1.84 -6.08 -10.66
N TYR A 22 -0.70 -6.49 -10.13
CA TYR A 22 -0.65 -7.46 -9.04
C TYR A 22 -1.28 -6.92 -7.76
N ILE A 23 -1.04 -5.66 -7.43
CA ILE A 23 -1.68 -5.01 -6.29
C ILE A 23 -3.20 -5.01 -6.46
N GLU A 24 -3.69 -4.58 -7.61
CA GLU A 24 -5.13 -4.47 -7.88
C GLU A 24 -5.84 -5.81 -7.87
N THR A 25 -5.25 -6.82 -8.50
CA THR A 25 -5.91 -8.10 -8.72
C THR A 25 -5.72 -9.11 -7.59
N THR A 26 -4.63 -9.01 -6.85
CA THR A 26 -4.25 -10.03 -5.87
C THR A 26 -4.07 -9.48 -4.45
N MET A 27 -3.19 -8.51 -4.27
CA MET A 27 -2.84 -8.05 -2.93
C MET A 27 -3.96 -7.28 -2.25
N MET A 28 -4.53 -6.30 -2.92
CA MET A 28 -5.55 -5.44 -2.33
C MET A 28 -6.83 -6.21 -1.96
N PRO A 29 -7.42 -7.03 -2.86
CA PRO A 29 -8.61 -7.80 -2.48
C PRO A 29 -8.36 -8.72 -1.30
N ARG A 30 -7.22 -9.39 -1.25
CA ARG A 30 -6.87 -10.27 -0.14
C ARG A 30 -6.70 -9.50 1.16
N ASN A 31 -6.00 -8.38 1.13
CA ASN A 31 -5.75 -7.56 2.32
C ASN A 31 -7.03 -6.95 2.87
N LEU A 32 -7.93 -6.49 2.00
CA LEU A 32 -9.23 -5.98 2.42
C LEU A 32 -10.05 -7.07 3.10
N SER A 33 -10.02 -8.29 2.57
CA SER A 33 -10.68 -9.45 3.20
C SER A 33 -10.06 -9.81 4.54
N ALA A 34 -8.78 -9.52 4.74
CA ALA A 34 -8.06 -9.85 5.97
C ALA A 34 -8.15 -8.78 7.06
N GLY A 35 -8.82 -7.65 6.79
CA GLY A 35 -9.05 -6.62 7.80
C GLY A 35 -8.49 -5.23 7.49
N GLN A 36 -7.88 -5.03 6.32
CA GLN A 36 -7.52 -3.69 5.89
C GLN A 36 -8.80 -2.90 5.60
N ILE A 37 -8.87 -1.65 6.05
CA ILE A 37 -10.08 -0.84 5.90
C ILE A 37 -10.20 -0.27 4.50
N SER A 38 -9.10 0.25 3.96
CA SER A 38 -9.09 0.85 2.62
C SER A 38 -7.68 0.79 2.04
N GLY A 39 -7.60 0.86 0.73
CA GLY A 39 -6.33 0.94 0.03
C GLY A 39 -6.50 1.76 -1.24
N GLU A 40 -5.53 2.61 -1.50
CA GLU A 40 -5.50 3.44 -2.70
C GLU A 40 -4.09 3.44 -3.26
N VAL A 41 -4.00 3.51 -4.59
CA VAL A 41 -2.72 3.60 -5.29
C VAL A 41 -2.72 4.87 -6.12
N PHE A 42 -1.69 5.69 -5.95
CA PHE A 42 -1.53 6.94 -6.67
C PHE A 42 -0.28 6.90 -7.54
N GLU A 43 -0.37 7.44 -8.73
CA GLU A 43 0.79 7.54 -9.62
C GLU A 43 1.51 8.86 -9.36
N LYS A 44 2.81 8.77 -9.06
CA LYS A 44 3.67 9.94 -8.93
C LYS A 44 4.35 10.27 -10.25
N SER A 45 4.75 9.25 -11.00
CA SER A 45 5.38 9.35 -12.31
C SER A 45 5.15 8.03 -13.06
N PRO A 46 5.53 7.92 -14.36
CA PRO A 46 5.39 6.65 -15.07
C PRO A 46 6.12 5.47 -14.45
N THR A 47 7.09 5.71 -13.56
CA THR A 47 7.87 4.65 -12.88
C THR A 47 7.69 4.64 -11.38
N GLU A 48 6.85 5.51 -10.80
CA GLU A 48 6.69 5.63 -9.35
C GLU A 48 5.24 5.69 -8.96
N ILE A 49 4.91 4.95 -7.91
CA ILE A 49 3.59 4.99 -7.25
C ILE A 49 3.77 5.16 -5.75
N PHE A 50 2.72 5.58 -5.09
CA PHE A 50 2.63 5.42 -3.64
C PHE A 50 1.26 4.84 -3.30
N THR A 51 1.25 3.95 -2.31
CA THR A 51 0.03 3.30 -1.83
C THR A 51 -0.33 3.88 -0.47
N VAL A 52 -1.62 4.07 -0.24
CA VAL A 52 -2.13 4.54 1.04
C VAL A 52 -3.07 3.47 1.59
N SER A 53 -2.68 2.84 2.68
CA SER A 53 -3.44 1.77 3.31
C SER A 53 -3.86 2.16 4.71
N LYS A 54 -5.12 1.91 5.06
CA LYS A 54 -5.65 2.23 6.37
C LYS A 54 -6.09 0.97 7.10
N PHE A 55 -5.84 0.95 8.41
CA PHE A 55 -6.12 -0.16 9.30
C PHE A 55 -6.75 0.36 10.58
N TYR A 56 -7.46 -0.48 11.33
CA TYR A 56 -8.00 -0.09 12.62
C TYR A 56 -6.88 0.25 13.61
N ASP A 57 -5.82 -0.54 13.62
CA ASP A 57 -4.69 -0.35 14.52
C ASP A 57 -3.39 -0.90 13.92
N LYS A 58 -2.29 -0.68 14.62
CA LYS A 58 -0.98 -1.13 14.20
C LYS A 58 -0.88 -2.66 14.19
N GLU A 59 -1.55 -3.32 15.13
CA GLU A 59 -1.54 -4.78 15.20
C GLU A 59 -2.11 -5.42 13.95
N THR A 60 -3.27 -4.92 13.48
CA THR A 60 -3.89 -5.38 12.25
C THR A 60 -2.97 -5.11 11.04
N ALA A 61 -2.34 -3.93 11.00
CA ALA A 61 -1.39 -3.59 9.95
C ALA A 61 -0.22 -4.57 9.92
N ASN A 62 0.33 -4.92 11.08
CA ASN A 62 1.44 -5.88 11.19
C ASN A 62 1.01 -7.28 10.75
N LYS A 63 -0.19 -7.70 11.10
CA LYS A 63 -0.73 -8.99 10.69
C LYS A 63 -0.82 -9.09 9.16
N ILE A 64 -1.32 -8.04 8.52
CA ILE A 64 -1.45 -8.01 7.06
C ILE A 64 -0.07 -7.95 6.41
N MET A 65 0.87 -7.20 6.97
CA MET A 65 2.26 -7.19 6.49
C MET A 65 2.86 -8.60 6.54
N GLY A 66 2.55 -9.38 7.57
CA GLY A 66 3.00 -10.76 7.67
C GLY A 66 2.48 -11.65 6.54
N LEU A 67 1.25 -11.40 6.06
CA LEU A 67 0.67 -12.13 4.93
C LEU A 67 1.38 -11.80 3.61
N MET A 68 1.95 -10.60 3.49
CA MET A 68 2.58 -10.10 2.27
C MET A 68 4.10 -10.23 2.27
N LYS A 69 4.70 -10.71 3.35
CA LYS A 69 6.15 -10.65 3.57
C LYS A 69 6.96 -11.18 2.40
N ASP A 70 6.61 -12.34 1.89
CA ASP A 70 7.36 -12.97 0.80
C ASP A 70 7.15 -12.24 -0.53
N GLU A 71 5.95 -11.77 -0.78
CA GLU A 71 5.61 -11.00 -1.98
C GLU A 71 6.37 -9.67 -2.01
N ILE A 72 6.40 -8.97 -0.89
CA ILE A 72 7.13 -7.70 -0.77
C ILE A 72 8.61 -7.93 -0.99
N ARG A 73 9.16 -9.01 -0.48
CA ARG A 73 10.57 -9.37 -0.68
C ARG A 73 10.87 -9.57 -2.16
N GLU A 74 10.00 -10.24 -2.91
CA GLU A 74 10.18 -10.44 -4.34
C GLU A 74 10.07 -9.12 -5.13
N ILE A 75 9.08 -8.30 -4.80
CA ILE A 75 8.90 -6.99 -5.43
C ILE A 75 10.11 -6.10 -5.16
N ALA A 76 10.61 -6.09 -3.92
CA ALA A 76 11.72 -5.23 -3.51
C ALA A 76 13.04 -5.57 -4.22
N LYS A 77 13.20 -6.78 -4.74
CA LYS A 77 14.40 -7.15 -5.50
C LYS A 77 14.57 -6.33 -6.78
N GLY A 78 13.47 -5.89 -7.38
CA GLY A 78 13.50 -5.19 -8.65
C GLY A 78 13.16 -3.70 -8.56
N CYS A 79 12.96 -3.15 -7.36
CA CYS A 79 12.57 -1.76 -7.21
C CYS A 79 13.02 -1.20 -5.86
N LYS A 80 12.92 0.12 -5.70
CA LYS A 80 13.17 0.79 -4.42
C LYS A 80 11.84 1.02 -3.71
N MET A 81 11.80 0.71 -2.42
CA MET A 81 10.60 0.90 -1.61
C MET A 81 10.95 1.65 -0.33
N SER A 82 10.05 2.54 0.08
CA SER A 82 10.15 3.22 1.38
C SER A 82 8.77 3.25 2.04
N LEU A 83 8.78 3.26 3.37
CA LEU A 83 7.57 3.17 4.19
C LEU A 83 7.47 4.35 5.14
N LEU A 84 6.29 4.97 5.18
CA LEU A 84 5.89 5.91 6.21
C LEU A 84 4.65 5.34 6.90
N GLU A 85 4.58 5.43 8.21
CA GLU A 85 3.43 4.90 8.94
C GLU A 85 3.21 5.62 10.25
N GLY A 86 1.97 5.61 10.72
CA GLY A 86 1.62 6.20 11.99
C GLY A 86 0.12 6.16 12.27
N PRO A 87 -0.26 6.37 13.54
CA PRO A 87 -1.67 6.48 13.90
C PRO A 87 -2.24 7.83 13.47
N ARG A 88 -3.54 7.86 13.19
CA ARG A 88 -4.24 9.12 12.96
C ARG A 88 -4.31 9.90 14.26
N ILE A 89 -3.90 11.16 14.23
CA ILE A 89 -3.99 12.04 15.39
C ILE A 89 -5.03 13.16 15.18
N ILE A 90 -5.41 13.44 13.94
CA ILE A 90 -6.40 14.45 13.58
C ILE A 90 -7.20 13.95 12.39
N GLU A 91 -8.52 14.09 12.45
CA GLU A 91 -9.40 13.81 11.32
C GLU A 91 -10.24 15.04 10.99
N GLY A 92 -10.33 15.36 9.70
CA GLY A 92 -11.24 16.37 9.20
C GLY A 92 -12.08 15.80 8.07
N LYS A 93 -13.32 16.25 7.95
CA LYS A 93 -14.22 15.85 6.87
C LYS A 93 -14.89 17.08 6.27
N SER A 94 -15.12 17.04 4.97
CA SER A 94 -15.93 18.05 4.31
C SER A 94 -17.39 17.92 4.78
N LEU A 95 -18.03 19.05 5.04
CA LEU A 95 -19.44 19.09 5.42
C LEU A 95 -20.38 18.81 4.25
N ASN A 96 -19.86 18.83 3.03
CA ASN A 96 -20.65 18.65 1.81
C ASN A 96 -20.52 17.23 1.21
N ASP A 97 -19.82 16.34 1.86
CA ASP A 97 -19.65 14.96 1.40
C ASP A 97 -20.79 14.06 1.86
#